data_a9b396c9ee47b9cad7fd426bdd95372a
#
_entry.id   a9b396c9ee47b9cad7fd426bdd95372a
#
_cell.length_a   1.000
_cell.length_b   1.000
_cell.length_c   1.000
_cell.angle_alpha   90.00
_cell.angle_beta   90.00
_cell.angle_gamma   90.00
#
_symmetry.space_group_name_H-M   'P 1'
#
loop_
_entity.id
_entity.type
_entity.pdbx_description
1 polymer ?
#
loop_
_entity_poly.entity_id
_entity_poly.type
_entity_poly.pdbx_seq_one_letter_code
_entity_poly.pdbx_strand_id
1 'polypeptide(L)'
;MYRKSALFARGSPYAPPMGKVREVVHRRVIRPVKQQLWQGVTPRTLALSLALGVVISVMPVLGVTTAIALGVSVAFRLNHVAMVAANYLAYPAQILLFIPFFQAGAWLTGGPPVPFSLEQIQSELSGGIWPTVVRYAEANARAVGAWILFAPVATWVLYAVFVRLLARLPVPRQEAPPAP
;
A
#
# COMPACT_ATOMS: atom_id res chain seq x y z
N MET A 1 44.42 39.35 -28.62
CA MET A 1 44.46 37.87 -28.76
C MET A 1 43.72 37.29 -27.55
N TYR A 2 42.84 36.33 -27.70
CA TYR A 2 41.93 35.71 -26.71
C TYR A 2 40.59 36.42 -26.43
N ARG A 3 39.66 36.17 -27.36
CA ARG A 3 38.23 36.37 -27.18
C ARG A 3 37.54 35.03 -27.48
N LYS A 4 37.58 34.06 -26.54
CA LYS A 4 36.84 32.75 -26.64
C LYS A 4 36.58 32.25 -25.24
N SER A 5 35.51 32.68 -24.55
CA SER A 5 34.97 31.99 -23.37
C SER A 5 33.57 32.49 -22.98
N ALA A 6 32.70 32.83 -23.96
CA ALA A 6 31.35 33.31 -23.61
C ALA A 6 30.24 32.49 -24.35
N LEU A 7 30.49 31.23 -24.70
CA LEU A 7 29.55 30.43 -25.52
C LEU A 7 29.01 29.17 -24.80
N PHE A 8 29.28 28.98 -23.48
CA PHE A 8 28.81 27.78 -22.78
C PHE A 8 27.75 28.05 -21.71
N ALA A 9 27.14 29.22 -21.70
CA ALA A 9 26.07 29.55 -20.72
C ALA A 9 24.68 29.70 -21.36
N ARG A 10 24.42 29.05 -22.48
CA ARG A 10 23.03 28.91 -22.99
C ARG A 10 22.49 27.57 -22.50
N GLY A 11 21.71 27.62 -21.39
CA GLY A 11 20.92 26.48 -20.92
C GLY A 11 20.14 25.87 -22.07
N SER A 12 20.15 24.56 -22.13
CA SER A 12 19.43 23.76 -23.11
C SER A 12 17.99 24.27 -23.27
N PRO A 13 17.51 24.59 -24.47
CA PRO A 13 16.14 25.05 -24.70
C PRO A 13 15.08 23.96 -24.44
N TYR A 14 15.48 22.74 -24.11
CA TYR A 14 14.61 21.59 -23.87
C TYR A 14 14.44 21.18 -22.42
N ALA A 15 15.04 21.86 -21.45
CA ALA A 15 14.73 21.58 -20.05
C ALA A 15 13.48 22.39 -19.67
N PRO A 16 12.30 21.75 -19.49
CA PRO A 16 11.14 22.48 -18.99
C PRO A 16 11.49 23.03 -17.61
N PRO A 17 11.20 24.31 -17.34
CA PRO A 17 11.51 24.91 -16.05
C PRO A 17 10.84 24.08 -14.96
N MET A 18 11.62 23.62 -13.97
CA MET A 18 11.18 22.71 -12.89
C MET A 18 9.86 23.15 -12.24
N GLY A 19 9.53 24.44 -12.28
CA GLY A 19 8.26 25.00 -11.85
C GLY A 19 7.07 24.55 -12.68
N LYS A 20 7.21 24.45 -14.01
CA LYS A 20 6.09 24.02 -14.88
C LYS A 20 5.77 22.55 -14.76
N VAL A 21 6.78 21.70 -14.59
CA VAL A 21 6.55 20.25 -14.35
C VAL A 21 5.84 20.03 -13.01
N ARG A 22 6.25 20.74 -11.98
CA ARG A 22 5.61 20.71 -10.66
C ARG A 22 4.16 21.22 -10.72
N GLU A 23 3.91 22.26 -11.49
CA GLU A 23 2.57 22.82 -11.66
C GLU A 23 1.66 21.89 -12.50
N VAL A 24 2.17 21.27 -13.55
CA VAL A 24 1.44 20.28 -14.36
C VAL A 24 1.11 19.04 -13.55
N VAL A 25 2.08 18.51 -12.80
CA VAL A 25 1.85 17.37 -11.90
C VAL A 25 0.85 17.73 -10.81
N HIS A 26 0.96 18.92 -10.22
CA HIS A 26 0.02 19.38 -9.20
C HIS A 26 -1.41 19.55 -9.75
N ARG A 27 -1.58 20.13 -10.95
CA ARG A 27 -2.89 20.33 -11.56
C ARG A 27 -3.49 19.07 -12.16
N ARG A 28 -2.69 18.23 -12.85
CA ARG A 28 -3.22 17.07 -13.59
C ARG A 28 -3.27 15.77 -12.78
N VAL A 29 -2.47 15.66 -11.73
CA VAL A 29 -2.41 14.42 -10.91
C VAL A 29 -2.86 14.69 -9.48
N ILE A 30 -2.21 15.63 -8.79
CA ILE A 30 -2.46 15.82 -7.35
C ILE A 30 -3.87 16.37 -7.07
N ARG A 31 -4.32 17.34 -7.86
CA ARG A 31 -5.67 17.92 -7.70
C ARG A 31 -6.81 16.93 -7.93
N PRO A 32 -6.88 16.19 -9.06
CA PRO A 32 -7.96 15.23 -9.28
C PRO A 32 -7.93 14.07 -8.30
N VAL A 33 -6.72 13.54 -7.96
CA VAL A 33 -6.58 12.50 -6.92
C VAL A 33 -7.07 13.02 -5.58
N LYS A 34 -6.67 14.24 -5.18
CA LYS A 34 -7.15 14.87 -3.95
C LYS A 34 -8.67 15.08 -3.96
N GLN A 35 -9.25 15.51 -5.07
CA GLN A 35 -10.70 15.66 -5.20
C GLN A 35 -11.43 14.33 -5.08
N GLN A 36 -10.95 13.28 -5.74
CA GLN A 36 -11.54 11.95 -5.63
C GLN A 36 -11.40 11.34 -4.23
N LEU A 37 -10.27 11.57 -3.55
CA LEU A 37 -10.06 11.12 -2.17
C LEU A 37 -11.04 11.78 -1.19
N TRP A 38 -11.49 13.01 -1.47
CA TRP A 38 -12.39 13.76 -0.58
C TRP A 38 -13.85 13.80 -1.06
N GLN A 39 -14.20 13.19 -2.22
CA GLN A 39 -15.57 13.17 -2.72
C GLN A 39 -16.49 12.36 -1.80
N GLY A 40 -17.38 13.06 -1.11
CA GLY A 40 -18.44 12.45 -0.31
C GLY A 40 -18.00 11.65 0.92
N VAL A 41 -16.74 11.75 1.35
CA VAL A 41 -16.18 10.96 2.45
C VAL A 41 -15.78 11.86 3.62
N THR A 42 -16.12 11.43 4.82
CA THR A 42 -15.64 12.09 6.02
C THR A 42 -14.14 11.81 6.25
N PRO A 43 -13.40 12.69 6.96
CA PRO A 43 -12.01 12.42 7.32
C PRO A 43 -11.81 11.09 8.06
N ARG A 44 -12.79 10.66 8.83
CA ARG A 44 -12.78 9.38 9.56
C ARG A 44 -12.89 8.20 8.61
N THR A 45 -13.82 8.25 7.66
CA THR A 45 -13.98 7.19 6.65
C THR A 45 -12.74 7.09 5.77
N LEU A 46 -12.13 8.23 5.40
CA LEU A 46 -10.87 8.26 4.66
C LEU A 46 -9.72 7.64 5.47
N ALA A 47 -9.60 7.99 6.75
CA ALA A 47 -8.60 7.41 7.65
C ALA A 47 -8.75 5.89 7.77
N LEU A 48 -9.99 5.39 7.88
CA LEU A 48 -10.26 3.97 7.95
C LEU A 48 -9.93 3.26 6.64
N SER A 49 -10.27 3.87 5.49
CA SER A 49 -9.91 3.34 4.18
C SER A 49 -8.40 3.19 4.01
N LEU A 50 -7.63 4.19 4.43
CA LEU A 50 -6.17 4.16 4.37
C LEU A 50 -5.60 3.09 5.32
N ALA A 51 -6.10 3.02 6.56
CA ALA A 51 -5.63 2.05 7.55
C ALA A 51 -5.87 0.61 7.09
N LEU A 52 -7.09 0.29 6.63
CA LEU A 52 -7.43 -1.03 6.12
C LEU A 52 -6.66 -1.36 4.84
N GLY A 53 -6.46 -0.38 3.93
CA GLY A 53 -5.65 -0.57 2.74
C GLY A 53 -4.22 -1.02 3.06
N VAL A 54 -3.57 -0.37 4.04
CA VAL A 54 -2.24 -0.76 4.52
C VAL A 54 -2.25 -2.14 5.18
N VAL A 55 -3.20 -2.40 6.09
CA VAL A 55 -3.25 -3.67 6.82
C VAL A 55 -3.54 -4.85 5.90
N ILE A 56 -4.43 -4.69 4.94
CA ILE A 56 -4.71 -5.73 3.95
C ILE A 56 -3.50 -5.96 3.03
N SER A 57 -2.78 -4.88 2.67
CA SER A 57 -1.58 -5.01 1.85
C SER A 57 -0.53 -5.94 2.46
N VAL A 58 -0.33 -5.89 3.78
CA VAL A 58 0.70 -6.70 4.45
C VAL A 58 0.27 -8.12 4.78
N MET A 59 -0.92 -8.53 4.34
CA MET A 59 -1.39 -9.91 4.45
C MET A 59 -0.42 -10.86 3.73
N PRO A 60 -0.01 -12.00 4.34
CA PRO A 60 0.99 -12.91 3.77
C PRO A 60 0.45 -13.79 2.64
N VAL A 61 -0.38 -13.22 1.76
CA VAL A 61 -0.90 -13.88 0.55
C VAL A 61 -0.67 -12.97 -0.64
N LEU A 62 0.19 -13.37 -1.54
CA LEU A 62 0.53 -12.56 -2.71
C LEU A 62 -0.58 -12.63 -3.76
N GLY A 63 -0.83 -11.49 -4.42
CA GLY A 63 -1.71 -11.39 -5.59
C GLY A 63 -3.20 -11.19 -5.30
N VAL A 64 -3.69 -11.45 -4.09
CA VAL A 64 -5.13 -11.34 -3.77
C VAL A 64 -5.49 -10.09 -2.95
N THR A 65 -4.50 -9.41 -2.39
CA THR A 65 -4.72 -8.28 -1.46
C THR A 65 -5.53 -7.14 -2.08
N THR A 66 -5.33 -6.85 -3.36
CA THR A 66 -6.10 -5.81 -4.06
C THR A 66 -7.57 -6.19 -4.22
N ALA A 67 -7.86 -7.47 -4.55
CA ALA A 67 -9.24 -7.94 -4.65
C ALA A 67 -9.95 -7.90 -3.29
N ILE A 68 -9.26 -8.30 -2.22
CA ILE A 68 -9.77 -8.22 -0.85
C ILE A 68 -10.00 -6.76 -0.45
N ALA A 69 -9.06 -5.86 -0.74
CA ALA A 69 -9.21 -4.43 -0.46
C ALA A 69 -10.43 -3.84 -1.18
N LEU A 70 -10.63 -4.17 -2.45
CA LEU A 70 -11.83 -3.75 -3.20
C LEU A 70 -13.10 -4.33 -2.56
N GLY A 71 -13.16 -5.61 -2.28
CA GLY A 71 -14.30 -6.27 -1.64
C GLY A 71 -14.66 -5.63 -0.30
N VAL A 72 -13.68 -5.41 0.57
CA VAL A 72 -13.85 -4.74 1.86
C VAL A 72 -14.33 -3.31 1.67
N SER A 73 -13.78 -2.57 0.70
CA SER A 73 -14.19 -1.19 0.45
C SER A 73 -15.64 -1.08 0.00
N VAL A 74 -16.13 -2.05 -0.79
CA VAL A 74 -17.55 -2.13 -1.20
C VAL A 74 -18.43 -2.51 0.00
N ALA A 75 -18.08 -3.56 0.73
CA ALA A 75 -18.86 -4.07 1.85
C ALA A 75 -19.08 -3.02 2.95
N PHE A 76 -18.05 -2.23 3.26
CA PHE A 76 -18.08 -1.21 4.31
C PHE A 76 -18.32 0.21 3.78
N ARG A 77 -18.63 0.38 2.49
CA ARG A 77 -18.85 1.68 1.85
C ARG A 77 -17.71 2.67 2.07
N LEU A 78 -16.48 2.17 1.97
CA LEU A 78 -15.26 2.93 2.16
C LEU A 78 -14.81 3.59 0.84
N ASN A 79 -13.80 4.46 0.94
CA ASN A 79 -13.22 5.07 -0.26
C ASN A 79 -12.31 4.08 -0.99
N HIS A 80 -12.79 3.53 -2.11
CA HIS A 80 -12.07 2.54 -2.92
C HIS A 80 -10.71 3.06 -3.39
N VAL A 81 -10.66 4.32 -3.84
CA VAL A 81 -9.43 4.92 -4.38
C VAL A 81 -8.37 5.04 -3.28
N ALA A 82 -8.77 5.54 -2.12
CA ALA A 82 -7.87 5.65 -0.97
C ALA A 82 -7.36 4.29 -0.52
N MET A 83 -8.24 3.30 -0.43
CA MET A 83 -7.90 1.95 0.03
C MET A 83 -6.94 1.24 -0.91
N VAL A 84 -7.22 1.28 -2.22
CA VAL A 84 -6.37 0.67 -3.25
C VAL A 84 -5.03 1.40 -3.34
N ALA A 85 -5.02 2.75 -3.28
CA ALA A 85 -3.78 3.51 -3.27
C ALA A 85 -2.90 3.18 -2.06
N ALA A 86 -3.49 3.08 -0.86
CA ALA A 86 -2.78 2.67 0.35
C ALA A 86 -2.26 1.24 0.25
N ASN A 87 -3.05 0.32 -0.33
CA ASN A 87 -2.64 -1.07 -0.57
C ASN A 87 -1.39 -1.15 -1.47
N TYR A 88 -1.36 -0.41 -2.58
CA TYR A 88 -0.19 -0.39 -3.46
C TYR A 88 1.03 0.29 -2.81
N LEU A 89 0.81 1.37 -2.06
CA LEU A 89 1.89 2.10 -1.40
C LEU A 89 2.56 1.27 -0.30
N ALA A 90 1.79 0.41 0.36
CA ALA A 90 2.27 -0.48 1.41
C ALA A 90 2.85 -1.82 0.89
N TYR A 91 2.84 -2.06 -0.43
CA TYR A 91 3.37 -3.30 -1.02
C TYR A 91 4.83 -3.63 -0.63
N PRO A 92 5.76 -2.66 -0.55
CA PRO A 92 7.10 -2.95 -0.04
C PRO A 92 7.11 -3.48 1.39
N ALA A 93 6.19 -3.01 2.24
CA ALA A 93 6.04 -3.52 3.61
C ALA A 93 5.51 -4.95 3.63
N GLN A 94 4.69 -5.37 2.66
CA GLN A 94 4.25 -6.76 2.51
C GLN A 94 5.45 -7.69 2.35
N ILE A 95 6.39 -7.34 1.48
CA ILE A 95 7.59 -8.15 1.24
C ILE A 95 8.43 -8.27 2.51
N LEU A 96 8.62 -7.16 3.23
CA LEU A 96 9.39 -7.13 4.47
C LEU A 96 8.72 -7.93 5.60
N LEU A 97 7.39 -7.89 5.70
CA LEU A 97 6.62 -8.57 6.74
C LEU A 97 6.24 -10.01 6.39
N PHE A 98 6.50 -10.44 5.16
CA PHE A 98 6.17 -11.78 4.70
C PHE A 98 6.82 -12.85 5.58
N ILE A 99 8.14 -12.85 5.71
CA ILE A 99 8.88 -13.79 6.55
C ILE A 99 8.48 -13.70 8.03
N PRO A 100 8.42 -12.52 8.67
CA PRO A 100 7.91 -12.36 10.02
C PRO A 100 6.55 -13.01 10.28
N PHE A 101 5.59 -12.90 9.38
CA PHE A 101 4.28 -13.54 9.56
C PHE A 101 4.34 -15.06 9.49
N PHE A 102 5.17 -15.62 8.61
CA PHE A 102 5.37 -17.06 8.56
C PHE A 102 6.05 -17.58 9.84
N GLN A 103 7.06 -16.87 10.36
CA GLN A 103 7.70 -17.21 11.63
C GLN A 103 6.73 -17.09 12.82
N ALA A 104 5.95 -16.01 12.88
CA ALA A 104 4.93 -15.81 13.90
C ALA A 104 3.85 -16.91 13.84
N GLY A 105 3.40 -17.28 12.65
CA GLY A 105 2.44 -18.36 12.46
C GLY A 105 2.98 -19.72 12.95
N ALA A 106 4.22 -20.04 12.62
CA ALA A 106 4.89 -21.26 13.10
C ALA A 106 5.05 -21.26 14.62
N TRP A 107 5.47 -20.13 15.21
CA TRP A 107 5.62 -19.97 16.65
C TRP A 107 4.30 -20.09 17.40
N LEU A 108 3.23 -19.46 16.92
CA LEU A 108 1.91 -19.50 17.55
C LEU A 108 1.27 -20.89 17.55
N THR A 109 1.57 -21.71 16.54
CA THR A 109 0.95 -23.02 16.35
C THR A 109 1.87 -24.19 16.74
N GLY A 110 3.12 -23.90 17.17
CA GLY A 110 4.14 -24.95 17.41
C GLY A 110 4.53 -25.71 16.14
N GLY A 111 4.26 -25.15 14.97
CA GLY A 111 4.56 -25.78 13.68
C GLY A 111 6.03 -25.64 13.28
N PRO A 112 6.48 -26.45 12.32
CA PRO A 112 7.86 -26.37 11.82
C PRO A 112 8.07 -25.02 11.12
N PRO A 113 9.27 -24.41 11.27
CA PRO A 113 9.63 -23.21 10.53
C PRO A 113 9.63 -23.50 9.03
N VAL A 114 9.18 -22.51 8.23
CA VAL A 114 9.21 -22.63 6.77
C VAL A 114 10.63 -22.32 6.29
N PRO A 115 11.26 -23.23 5.53
CA PRO A 115 12.54 -22.97 4.91
C PRO A 115 12.39 -21.95 3.78
N PHE A 116 13.15 -20.86 3.84
CA PHE A 116 13.20 -19.85 2.77
C PHE A 116 14.50 -19.93 1.95
N SER A 117 15.28 -21.00 2.09
CA SER A 117 16.47 -21.23 1.27
C SER A 117 16.12 -21.99 -0.01
N LEU A 118 16.74 -21.62 -1.13
CA LEU A 118 16.54 -22.29 -2.43
C LEU A 118 16.89 -23.78 -2.38
N GLU A 119 17.93 -24.14 -1.64
CA GLU A 119 18.37 -25.54 -1.48
C GLU A 119 17.30 -26.39 -0.78
N GLN A 120 16.68 -25.84 0.28
CA GLN A 120 15.63 -26.54 1.02
C GLN A 120 14.35 -26.67 0.17
N ILE A 121 14.00 -25.64 -0.58
CA ILE A 121 12.85 -25.68 -1.50
C ILE A 121 13.08 -26.74 -2.59
N GLN A 122 14.28 -26.83 -3.15
CA GLN A 122 14.64 -27.84 -4.13
C GLN A 122 14.60 -29.26 -3.56
N SER A 123 15.10 -29.45 -2.34
CA SER A 123 15.06 -30.75 -1.67
C SER A 123 13.62 -31.20 -1.38
N GLU A 124 12.74 -30.28 -1.00
CA GLU A 124 11.32 -30.59 -0.78
C GLU A 124 10.57 -30.91 -2.08
N LEU A 125 10.88 -30.21 -3.17
CA LEU A 125 10.31 -30.52 -4.49
C LEU A 125 10.73 -31.89 -5.00
N SER A 126 11.92 -32.36 -4.66
CA SER A 126 12.36 -33.73 -5.00
C SER A 126 11.56 -34.81 -4.29
N GLY A 127 10.94 -34.51 -3.14
CA GLY A 127 10.02 -35.38 -2.41
C GLY A 127 8.60 -35.45 -3.00
N GLY A 128 8.31 -34.67 -4.03
CA GLY A 128 7.02 -34.62 -4.74
C GLY A 128 6.35 -33.24 -4.68
N ILE A 129 5.73 -32.87 -5.78
CA ILE A 129 5.08 -31.54 -5.91
C ILE A 129 3.88 -31.41 -4.96
N TRP A 130 3.04 -32.43 -4.86
CA TRP A 130 1.82 -32.37 -4.07
C TRP A 130 2.03 -32.24 -2.57
N PRO A 131 2.88 -33.04 -1.92
CA PRO A 131 3.24 -32.82 -0.50
C PRO A 131 3.82 -31.44 -0.23
N THR A 132 4.65 -30.94 -1.13
CA THR A 132 5.22 -29.58 -1.02
C THR A 132 4.13 -28.51 -1.06
N VAL A 133 3.18 -28.59 -2.01
CA VAL A 133 2.06 -27.65 -2.11
C VAL A 133 1.21 -27.65 -0.84
N VAL A 134 0.87 -28.82 -0.30
CA VAL A 134 0.08 -28.93 0.95
C VAL A 134 0.82 -28.29 2.11
N ARG A 135 2.10 -28.58 2.27
CA ARG A 135 2.94 -28.01 3.35
C ARG A 135 3.02 -26.49 3.29
N TYR A 136 3.22 -25.91 2.10
CA TYR A 136 3.24 -24.45 1.93
C TYR A 136 1.87 -23.81 2.13
N ALA A 137 0.79 -24.50 1.75
CA ALA A 137 -0.57 -24.04 2.01
C ALA A 137 -0.89 -23.98 3.52
N GLU A 138 -0.49 -25.01 4.27
CA GLU A 138 -0.61 -25.03 5.74
C GLU A 138 0.22 -23.92 6.39
N ALA A 139 1.47 -23.75 5.97
CA ALA A 139 2.32 -22.69 6.48
C ALA A 139 1.75 -21.31 6.19
N ASN A 140 1.19 -21.11 4.99
CA ASN A 140 0.49 -19.87 4.62
C ASN A 140 -0.76 -19.64 5.47
N ALA A 141 -1.56 -20.68 5.72
CA ALA A 141 -2.73 -20.59 6.60
C ALA A 141 -2.35 -20.17 8.04
N ARG A 142 -1.25 -20.69 8.58
CA ARG A 142 -0.69 -20.28 9.89
C ARG A 142 -0.24 -18.83 9.88
N ALA A 143 0.43 -18.38 8.80
CA ALA A 143 0.87 -16.99 8.65
C ALA A 143 -0.32 -16.03 8.54
N VAL A 144 -1.38 -16.42 7.82
CA VAL A 144 -2.65 -15.66 7.77
C VAL A 144 -3.32 -15.62 9.14
N GLY A 145 -3.29 -16.71 9.90
CA GLY A 145 -3.78 -16.74 11.29
C GLY A 145 -3.05 -15.72 12.18
N ALA A 146 -1.72 -15.67 12.10
CA ALA A 146 -0.93 -14.66 12.81
C ALA A 146 -1.28 -13.23 12.35
N TRP A 147 -1.47 -13.01 11.04
CA TRP A 147 -1.91 -11.73 10.51
C TRP A 147 -3.31 -11.34 11.03
N ILE A 148 -4.26 -12.27 11.11
CA ILE A 148 -5.60 -12.00 11.64
C ILE A 148 -5.54 -11.49 13.08
N LEU A 149 -4.64 -12.02 13.91
CA LEU A 149 -4.43 -11.55 15.27
C LEU A 149 -3.80 -10.14 15.32
N PHE A 150 -2.90 -9.87 14.40
CA PHE A 150 -2.22 -8.57 14.26
C PHE A 150 -3.12 -7.50 13.66
N ALA A 151 -3.96 -7.84 12.67
CA ALA A 151 -4.71 -6.91 11.84
C ALA A 151 -5.62 -5.95 12.61
N PRO A 152 -6.39 -6.34 13.64
CA PRO A 152 -7.24 -5.41 14.40
C PRO A 152 -6.43 -4.34 15.13
N VAL A 153 -5.34 -4.73 15.77
CA VAL A 153 -4.45 -3.82 16.53
C VAL A 153 -3.78 -2.84 15.57
N ALA A 154 -3.22 -3.35 14.46
CA ALA A 154 -2.59 -2.51 13.43
C ALA A 154 -3.61 -1.54 12.81
N THR A 155 -4.83 -2.01 12.51
CA THR A 155 -5.89 -1.15 11.98
C THR A 155 -6.23 -0.03 12.95
N TRP A 156 -6.39 -0.34 14.24
CA TRP A 156 -6.68 0.66 15.25
C TRP A 156 -5.58 1.72 15.38
N VAL A 157 -4.32 1.28 15.44
CA VAL A 157 -3.16 2.18 15.53
C VAL A 157 -3.06 3.08 14.30
N LEU A 158 -3.11 2.49 13.10
CA LEU A 158 -3.03 3.24 11.85
C LEU A 158 -4.21 4.19 11.68
N TYR A 159 -5.42 3.75 12.02
CA TYR A 159 -6.59 4.62 12.03
C TYR A 159 -6.41 5.83 12.94
N ALA A 160 -5.93 5.64 14.17
CA ALA A 160 -5.68 6.72 15.09
C ALA A 160 -4.60 7.71 14.57
N VAL A 161 -3.56 7.19 13.91
CA VAL A 161 -2.53 8.00 13.27
C VAL A 161 -3.12 8.78 12.09
N PHE A 162 -3.84 8.12 11.17
CA PHE A 162 -4.39 8.78 9.99
C PHE A 162 -5.47 9.81 10.35
N VAL A 163 -6.32 9.57 11.34
CA VAL A 163 -7.27 10.58 11.82
C VAL A 163 -6.55 11.84 12.28
N ARG A 164 -5.47 11.70 13.07
CA ARG A 164 -4.69 12.85 13.53
C ARG A 164 -3.98 13.59 12.40
N LEU A 165 -3.44 12.86 11.42
CA LEU A 165 -2.78 13.44 10.25
C LEU A 165 -3.78 14.18 9.36
N LEU A 166 -4.93 13.58 9.06
CA LEU A 166 -5.96 14.18 8.22
C LEU A 166 -6.62 15.39 8.88
N ALA A 167 -6.76 15.39 10.19
CA ALA A 167 -7.29 16.55 10.93
C ALA A 167 -6.42 17.81 10.81
N ARG A 168 -5.13 17.65 10.50
CA ARG A 168 -4.19 18.76 10.27
C ARG A 168 -4.20 19.28 8.83
N LEU A 169 -4.85 18.56 7.90
CA LEU A 169 -4.94 18.99 6.52
C LEU A 169 -6.17 19.89 6.32
N PRO A 170 -6.05 21.02 5.61
CA PRO A 170 -7.20 21.82 5.26
C PRO A 170 -8.14 20.99 4.37
N VAL A 171 -9.33 20.73 4.89
CA VAL A 171 -10.40 20.07 4.13
C VAL A 171 -10.77 21.00 2.97
N PRO A 172 -10.73 20.55 1.71
CA PRO A 172 -11.21 21.34 0.60
C PRO A 172 -12.70 21.66 0.84
N ARG A 173 -13.06 22.93 0.95
CA ARG A 173 -14.47 23.32 0.95
C ARG A 173 -15.10 22.76 -0.33
N GLN A 174 -16.11 21.93 -0.20
CA GLN A 174 -16.99 21.62 -1.31
C GLN A 174 -17.66 22.96 -1.68
N GLU A 175 -17.31 23.50 -2.84
CA GLU A 175 -18.11 24.59 -3.44
C GLU A 175 -19.51 24.02 -3.59
N ALA A 176 -20.49 24.66 -2.94
CA ALA A 176 -21.88 24.33 -3.14
C ALA A 176 -22.19 24.39 -4.64
N PRO A 177 -22.97 23.44 -5.19
CA PRO A 177 -23.39 23.55 -6.59
C PRO A 177 -24.05 24.89 -6.80
N PRO A 178 -23.83 25.57 -7.95
CA PRO A 178 -24.51 26.82 -8.25
C PRO A 178 -26.01 26.59 -8.11
N ALA A 179 -26.66 27.53 -7.39
CA ALA A 179 -28.11 27.50 -7.24
C ALA A 179 -28.76 27.53 -8.64
N PRO A 180 -29.88 26.80 -8.84
CA PRO A 180 -30.56 26.71 -10.13
C PRO A 180 -31.10 28.06 -10.60
#